data_16fd699bbf8f417b76090598268a9d53
#
_entry.id   16fd699bbf8f417b76090598268a9d53
#
_cell.length_a   1.000
_cell.length_b   1.000
_cell.length_c   1.000
_cell.angle_alpha   90.00
_cell.angle_beta   90.00
_cell.angle_gamma   90.00
#
_symmetry.space_group_name_H-M   'P 1'
#
loop_
_entity.id
_entity.type
_entity.pdbx_description
1 polymer ?
#
loop_
_entity_poly.entity_id
_entity_poly.type
_entity_poly.pdbx_seq_one_letter_code
_entity_poly.pdbx_strand_id
1 'polypeptide(L)'
;MKRYIIYLAFAVVAAACAPEKEIEFALDSTELNIGPEGGVRTIRVDVGEPWTAMTNEPWISVSPANGKGSEECRVVIDSTLLNDVREDVVRIQTASGDYKEFSVIQEGYPYQISIRKPLVEISDFEVLAKRKFEVVVNTNVDFDVKIPSSESWLTCKPYKVELDRGARPRNVTLQFEWNVNPTKDIREAVIDFIARVEDTVAADKLTISQGGAPNIEDVAGTPAGDSLALLSISRFLGCWSEFDTGVSMSRWDGVTLHKSGKDKGRVKSAKFVFFETNEQLPYAVKYLTAAEELYFFSNVNSFQKNLSLGEDICQLKNLKRLTMFAYGLTEIPEKIKEMENLRFLDLGGNNFASVPKVLKQCPSLKALILTANQRGSVTDMSNSNKTDIGGLVNETLPDGSGKMKFPQWLLEWNQLDTLRLSVNFLQGTMPTDQELLDQGFGAWDVEAPFDPKKTEVNIKDSLGTAGINFFKENRIPMVLPDIDFFSINLNRLSGEIPQWLKYHPKLDYWTPLLLVFPQEGKDMNGTPAGFKDVPTNLNYYYQVYAKKKWSDVNVVE
;
A
#
# COMPACT_ATOMS: atom_id res chain seq x y z
N MET A 1 84.88 74.82 57.07
CA MET A 1 85.72 74.11 58.04
C MET A 1 85.53 72.59 57.88
N LYS A 2 86.70 71.91 57.82
CA LYS A 2 86.89 70.44 57.81
C LYS A 2 86.52 69.73 56.54
N ARG A 3 87.44 69.53 55.70
CA ARG A 3 88.36 68.48 55.25
C ARG A 3 88.00 67.07 55.70
N TYR A 4 87.71 66.19 54.76
CA TYR A 4 88.07 64.77 54.87
C TYR A 4 88.44 64.20 53.52
N ILE A 5 89.49 63.45 53.60
CA ILE A 5 90.37 62.82 52.61
C ILE A 5 89.72 61.66 51.89
N ILE A 6 89.91 61.53 50.57
CA ILE A 6 89.48 60.47 49.72
C ILE A 6 90.57 59.37 49.78
N TYR A 7 90.21 58.12 50.13
CA TYR A 7 91.03 56.94 49.81
C TYR A 7 90.38 56.17 48.62
N LEU A 8 91.18 56.12 47.56
CA LEU A 8 90.80 55.33 46.36
C LEU A 8 91.30 53.91 46.61
N ALA A 9 90.36 52.95 46.73
CA ALA A 9 90.66 51.51 46.74
C ALA A 9 90.40 50.94 45.32
N PHE A 10 91.39 50.54 44.62
CA PHE A 10 91.38 49.78 43.41
C PHE A 10 90.91 48.36 43.77
N ALA A 11 89.67 47.94 43.44
CA ALA A 11 89.27 46.58 43.45
C ALA A 11 89.47 46.01 42.03
N VAL A 12 90.39 45.09 41.88
CA VAL A 12 90.51 44.28 40.69
C VAL A 12 89.40 43.27 40.69
N VAL A 13 88.40 43.46 39.85
CA VAL A 13 87.36 42.44 39.59
C VAL A 13 87.94 41.43 38.61
N ALA A 14 88.36 40.29 39.12
CA ALA A 14 88.55 39.10 38.31
C ALA A 14 87.19 38.64 37.78
N ALA A 15 86.90 38.91 36.52
CA ALA A 15 85.80 38.28 35.84
C ALA A 15 85.99 36.77 35.77
N ALA A 16 85.42 36.04 36.67
CA ALA A 16 85.29 34.57 36.51
C ALA A 16 84.32 34.35 35.37
N CYS A 17 84.86 33.87 34.22
CA CYS A 17 84.08 33.22 33.23
C CYS A 17 83.40 32.01 33.91
N ALA A 18 82.12 32.12 34.22
CA ALA A 18 81.31 30.92 34.50
C ALA A 18 81.38 30.05 33.24
N PRO A 19 81.61 28.76 33.34
CA PRO A 19 81.58 27.90 32.16
C PRO A 19 80.15 28.01 31.59
N GLU A 20 80.08 28.36 30.29
CA GLU A 20 78.84 28.27 29.55
C GLU A 20 78.31 26.85 29.81
N LYS A 21 77.10 26.77 30.39
CA LYS A 21 76.47 25.50 30.60
C LYS A 21 76.24 24.90 29.24
N GLU A 22 76.99 23.85 28.93
CA GLU A 22 76.79 23.07 27.69
C GLU A 22 75.29 22.71 27.61
N ILE A 23 74.62 23.22 26.60
CA ILE A 23 73.22 22.86 26.36
C ILE A 23 73.24 21.47 25.77
N GLU A 24 72.78 20.50 26.54
CA GLU A 24 72.60 19.13 26.09
C GLU A 24 71.54 19.06 24.97
N PHE A 25 71.88 18.43 23.84
CA PHE A 25 70.92 18.23 22.76
C PHE A 25 69.76 17.39 23.24
N ALA A 26 68.55 17.97 23.35
CA ALA A 26 67.34 17.31 23.85
C ALA A 26 66.11 17.75 23.04
N LEU A 27 65.13 16.89 23.00
CA LEU A 27 63.76 17.18 22.59
C LEU A 27 62.88 17.03 23.83
N ASP A 28 61.88 17.87 24.00
CA ASP A 28 60.93 17.81 25.10
C ASP A 28 59.89 16.69 24.95
N SER A 29 59.76 16.14 23.71
CA SER A 29 58.97 14.94 23.42
C SER A 29 59.64 14.09 22.35
N THR A 30 59.46 12.79 22.45
CA THR A 30 59.88 11.79 21.44
C THR A 30 58.69 11.27 20.60
N GLU A 31 57.46 11.70 20.92
CA GLU A 31 56.24 11.27 20.24
C GLU A 31 55.17 12.37 20.27
N LEU A 32 54.54 12.62 19.14
CA LEU A 32 53.38 13.51 19.00
C LEU A 32 52.18 12.73 18.48
N ASN A 33 51.16 12.63 19.31
CA ASN A 33 49.92 11.96 18.95
C ASN A 33 48.86 13.02 18.52
N ILE A 34 48.15 12.74 17.43
CA ILE A 34 47.12 13.62 16.89
C ILE A 34 45.98 12.81 16.26
N GLY A 35 44.78 13.33 16.35
CA GLY A 35 43.62 12.72 15.68
C GLY A 35 43.60 12.94 14.17
N PRO A 36 42.63 12.34 13.48
CA PRO A 36 42.52 12.32 12.01
C PRO A 36 42.36 13.71 11.38
N GLU A 37 41.81 14.67 12.11
CA GLU A 37 41.62 16.05 11.61
C GLU A 37 42.93 16.83 11.47
N GLY A 38 44.07 16.26 11.98
CA GLY A 38 45.34 16.96 12.01
C GLY A 38 45.36 18.15 12.99
N GLY A 39 46.22 19.10 12.73
CA GLY A 39 46.35 20.30 13.55
C GLY A 39 47.80 20.69 13.82
N VAL A 40 48.03 21.41 14.92
CA VAL A 40 49.33 21.93 15.29
C VAL A 40 49.73 21.36 16.65
N ARG A 41 51.00 20.94 16.76
CA ARG A 41 51.66 20.59 18.00
C ARG A 41 52.92 21.45 18.12
N THR A 42 53.46 21.59 19.29
CA THR A 42 54.75 22.21 19.51
C THR A 42 55.74 21.20 20.05
N ILE A 43 56.99 21.39 19.66
CA ILE A 43 58.11 20.64 20.19
C ILE A 43 59.27 21.62 20.47
N ARG A 44 59.89 21.48 21.62
CA ARG A 44 61.07 22.27 21.97
C ARG A 44 62.31 21.50 21.63
N VAL A 45 63.19 22.17 20.85
CA VAL A 45 64.51 21.68 20.52
C VAL A 45 65.49 22.43 21.40
N ASP A 46 66.17 21.78 22.34
CA ASP A 46 67.23 22.37 23.14
C ASP A 46 68.56 21.90 22.57
N VAL A 47 69.38 22.85 22.09
CA VAL A 47 70.65 22.55 21.46
C VAL A 47 71.54 23.79 21.44
N GLY A 48 72.89 23.62 21.54
CA GLY A 48 73.86 24.73 21.58
C GLY A 48 74.43 25.11 20.19
N GLU A 49 73.97 24.51 19.12
CA GLU A 49 74.50 24.69 17.76
C GLU A 49 73.35 24.77 16.72
N PRO A 50 73.67 25.20 15.47
CA PRO A 50 72.70 25.20 14.37
C PRO A 50 72.18 23.79 14.08
N TRP A 51 70.87 23.74 13.76
CA TRP A 51 70.16 22.49 13.43
C TRP A 51 69.15 22.66 12.30
N THR A 52 68.73 21.51 11.71
CA THR A 52 67.71 21.46 10.66
C THR A 52 66.74 20.34 10.96
N ALA A 53 65.46 20.60 10.80
CA ALA A 53 64.40 19.61 10.87
C ALA A 53 64.16 18.99 9.46
N MET A 54 64.05 17.70 9.39
CA MET A 54 63.78 16.94 8.15
C MET A 54 62.63 15.97 8.38
N THR A 55 61.71 15.92 7.44
CA THR A 55 60.64 14.89 7.33
C THR A 55 60.58 14.40 5.89
N ASN A 56 60.22 13.15 5.69
CA ASN A 56 60.07 12.56 4.36
C ASN A 56 58.63 12.65 3.86
N GLU A 57 57.71 12.90 4.75
CA GLU A 57 56.28 12.86 4.44
C GLU A 57 55.70 14.28 4.28
N PRO A 58 54.98 14.53 3.17
CA PRO A 58 54.46 15.88 2.87
C PRO A 58 53.33 16.32 3.80
N TRP A 59 52.76 15.42 4.60
CA TRP A 59 51.66 15.74 5.55
C TRP A 59 52.17 16.26 6.89
N ILE A 60 53.53 16.33 7.10
CA ILE A 60 54.13 16.92 8.27
C ILE A 60 54.99 18.12 7.81
N SER A 61 54.82 19.25 8.47
CA SER A 61 55.73 20.40 8.27
C SER A 61 56.14 20.98 9.60
N VAL A 62 57.41 21.37 9.70
CA VAL A 62 58.00 21.96 10.90
C VAL A 62 58.36 23.40 10.62
N SER A 63 58.01 24.31 11.56
CA SER A 63 58.31 25.74 11.44
C SER A 63 58.74 26.34 12.79
N PRO A 64 59.96 26.91 12.91
CA PRO A 64 60.97 26.99 11.89
C PRO A 64 61.57 25.61 11.56
N ALA A 65 61.98 25.37 10.29
CA ALA A 65 62.63 24.13 9.85
C ALA A 65 64.13 24.11 10.11
N ASN A 66 64.69 25.21 10.66
CA ASN A 66 66.10 25.32 11.07
C ASN A 66 66.22 26.38 12.16
N GLY A 67 67.20 26.23 13.02
CA GLY A 67 67.52 27.17 14.10
C GLY A 67 69.03 27.28 14.36
N LYS A 68 69.43 28.26 15.19
CA LYS A 68 70.82 28.47 15.58
C LYS A 68 71.09 28.12 17.05
N GLY A 69 70.11 27.63 17.75
CA GLY A 69 70.15 27.29 19.16
C GLY A 69 68.80 26.75 19.59
N SER A 70 68.54 26.74 20.91
CA SER A 70 67.28 26.25 21.46
C SER A 70 66.08 27.05 20.95
N GLU A 71 65.04 26.38 20.44
CA GLU A 71 63.88 27.03 19.85
C GLU A 71 62.63 26.13 19.99
N GLU A 72 61.48 26.74 20.02
CA GLU A 72 60.16 26.05 19.96
C GLU A 72 59.71 25.96 18.51
N CYS A 73 59.44 24.78 18.05
CA CYS A 73 58.99 24.49 16.70
C CYS A 73 57.50 24.14 16.71
N ARG A 74 56.78 24.70 15.75
CA ARG A 74 55.40 24.30 15.44
C ARG A 74 55.47 23.16 14.42
N VAL A 75 54.91 22.03 14.76
CA VAL A 75 54.69 20.91 13.89
C VAL A 75 53.27 20.93 13.40
N VAL A 76 53.09 21.25 12.12
CA VAL A 76 51.75 21.25 11.47
C VAL A 76 51.56 19.90 10.78
N ILE A 77 50.46 19.30 11.08
CA ILE A 77 50.08 17.94 10.63
C ILE A 77 48.78 18.07 9.86
N ASP A 78 48.79 17.68 8.59
CA ASP A 78 47.61 17.72 7.73
C ASP A 78 46.61 16.66 8.12
N SER A 79 45.29 16.90 7.85
CA SER A 79 44.24 15.91 8.07
C SER A 79 44.49 14.66 7.20
N THR A 80 44.12 13.49 7.73
CA THR A 80 44.15 12.24 6.95
C THR A 80 42.81 12.00 6.23
N LEU A 81 42.86 11.17 5.19
CA LEU A 81 41.67 10.60 4.52
C LEU A 81 41.62 9.06 4.69
N LEU A 82 42.42 8.52 5.61
CA LEU A 82 42.55 7.07 5.84
C LEU A 82 41.79 6.63 7.08
N ASN A 83 41.46 5.37 7.13
CA ASN A 83 40.95 4.73 8.36
C ASN A 83 42.12 4.24 9.25
N ASP A 84 43.26 3.95 8.62
CA ASP A 84 44.43 3.42 9.30
C ASP A 84 45.25 4.53 9.94
N VAL A 85 45.94 4.16 11.02
CA VAL A 85 46.95 5.00 11.66
C VAL A 85 48.11 5.18 10.66
N ARG A 86 48.63 6.41 10.58
CA ARG A 86 49.89 6.69 9.86
C ARG A 86 50.92 7.27 10.80
N GLU A 87 52.16 6.92 10.57
CA GLU A 87 53.31 7.35 11.37
C GLU A 87 54.45 7.76 10.46
N ASP A 88 55.17 8.82 10.83
CA ASP A 88 56.45 9.18 10.25
C ASP A 88 57.34 9.81 11.33
N VAL A 89 58.64 9.86 11.03
CA VAL A 89 59.63 10.36 11.96
C VAL A 89 60.18 11.70 11.46
N VAL A 90 60.20 12.67 12.35
CA VAL A 90 60.89 13.94 12.12
C VAL A 90 62.27 13.85 12.76
N ARG A 91 63.33 14.07 11.94
CA ARG A 91 64.70 14.14 12.39
C ARG A 91 65.17 15.56 12.57
N ILE A 92 65.68 15.88 13.76
CA ILE A 92 66.42 17.13 14.03
C ILE A 92 67.90 16.76 13.98
N GLN A 93 68.62 17.35 13.01
CA GLN A 93 70.06 17.13 12.82
C GLN A 93 70.83 18.37 13.06
N THR A 94 71.87 18.28 13.87
CA THR A 94 72.80 19.40 14.21
C THR A 94 73.88 19.56 13.16
N ALA A 95 74.58 20.72 13.20
CA ALA A 95 75.73 21.00 12.30
C ALA A 95 76.93 20.06 12.53
N SER A 96 77.08 19.54 13.75
CA SER A 96 78.08 18.51 14.06
C SER A 96 77.75 17.14 13.50
N GLY A 97 76.53 16.88 13.08
CA GLY A 97 76.03 15.64 12.53
C GLY A 97 75.25 14.77 13.53
N ASP A 98 75.16 15.16 14.78
CA ASP A 98 74.30 14.49 15.76
C ASP A 98 72.84 14.67 15.40
N TYR A 99 72.01 13.67 15.72
CA TYR A 99 70.58 13.77 15.44
C TYR A 99 69.74 13.20 16.56
N LYS A 100 68.51 13.72 16.70
CA LYS A 100 67.42 13.14 17.48
C LYS A 100 66.17 13.11 16.64
N GLU A 101 65.32 12.18 16.96
CA GLU A 101 64.08 11.94 16.24
C GLU A 101 62.90 11.95 17.19
N PHE A 102 61.74 12.38 16.66
CA PHE A 102 60.45 12.18 17.29
C PHE A 102 59.45 11.63 16.28
N SER A 103 58.63 10.69 16.73
CA SER A 103 57.55 10.14 15.91
C SER A 103 56.34 11.09 15.91
N VAL A 104 55.67 11.17 14.77
CA VAL A 104 54.33 11.80 14.62
C VAL A 104 53.38 10.68 14.26
N ILE A 105 52.49 10.35 15.20
CA ILE A 105 51.47 9.32 15.04
C ILE A 105 50.14 9.98 14.85
N GLN A 106 49.53 9.78 13.68
CA GLN A 106 48.21 10.29 13.39
C GLN A 106 47.18 9.16 13.31
N GLU A 107 46.16 9.23 14.15
CA GLU A 107 45.03 8.30 14.10
C GLU A 107 44.24 8.45 12.80
N GLY A 108 43.74 7.35 12.25
CA GLY A 108 42.78 7.35 11.17
C GLY A 108 41.36 7.59 11.66
N TYR A 109 40.44 7.79 10.73
CA TYR A 109 39.02 7.86 11.07
C TYR A 109 38.52 6.46 11.45
N PRO A 110 38.03 6.24 12.67
CA PRO A 110 37.36 4.98 13.00
C PRO A 110 36.12 4.79 12.13
N TYR A 111 35.81 3.55 11.78
CA TYR A 111 34.53 3.25 11.14
C TYR A 111 33.38 3.64 12.05
N GLN A 112 32.45 4.42 11.51
CA GLN A 112 31.29 4.85 12.27
C GLN A 112 30.02 4.89 11.44
N ILE A 113 28.91 4.61 12.12
CA ILE A 113 27.56 4.86 11.69
C ILE A 113 26.90 5.64 12.82
N SER A 114 26.34 6.81 12.54
CA SER A 114 25.68 7.63 13.56
C SER A 114 24.41 8.26 12.97
N ILE A 115 23.28 8.00 13.58
CA ILE A 115 21.98 8.54 13.17
C ILE A 115 21.74 9.83 13.92
N ARG A 116 21.59 10.91 13.17
CA ARG A 116 21.43 12.26 13.76
C ARG A 116 20.20 12.39 14.67
N LYS A 117 19.11 11.67 14.31
CA LYS A 117 17.87 11.61 15.08
C LYS A 117 17.44 10.14 15.19
N PRO A 118 17.75 9.49 16.30
CA PRO A 118 17.50 8.04 16.43
C PRO A 118 16.04 7.70 16.71
N LEU A 119 15.17 8.69 16.91
CA LEU A 119 13.73 8.53 17.07
C LEU A 119 13.00 9.38 16.02
N VAL A 120 12.09 8.76 15.29
CA VAL A 120 11.17 9.40 14.36
C VAL A 120 9.75 9.06 14.78
N GLU A 121 8.97 10.08 15.06
CA GLU A 121 7.54 9.95 15.33
C GLU A 121 6.75 10.33 14.09
N ILE A 122 5.84 9.47 13.67
CA ILE A 122 4.95 9.70 12.53
C ILE A 122 3.50 9.51 12.95
N SER A 123 2.60 10.19 12.26
CA SER A 123 1.17 10.06 12.51
C SER A 123 0.63 8.70 12.05
N ASP A 124 -0.56 8.35 12.53
CA ASP A 124 -1.32 7.19 12.04
C ASP A 124 -1.59 7.27 10.53
N PHE A 125 -1.77 8.49 10.03
CA PHE A 125 -2.15 8.79 8.66
C PHE A 125 -1.47 10.03 8.09
N GLU A 126 -1.17 9.95 6.79
CA GLU A 126 -0.93 11.07 5.87
C GLU A 126 -1.38 10.68 4.46
N VAL A 127 -1.59 11.65 3.58
CA VAL A 127 -1.81 11.40 2.15
C VAL A 127 -0.58 10.71 1.54
N LEU A 128 -0.78 9.84 0.56
CA LEU A 128 0.29 8.96 0.03
C LEU A 128 1.56 9.71 -0.34
N ALA A 129 1.43 10.87 -0.98
CA ALA A 129 2.58 11.70 -1.38
C ALA A 129 3.44 12.19 -0.19
N LYS A 130 2.89 12.24 1.03
CA LYS A 130 3.56 12.68 2.25
C LYS A 130 3.98 11.53 3.17
N ARG A 131 3.63 10.27 2.83
CA ARG A 131 4.00 9.08 3.63
C ARG A 131 5.47 8.74 3.47
N LYS A 132 6.32 9.71 3.68
CA LYS A 132 7.76 9.57 3.58
C LYS A 132 8.44 10.45 4.60
N PHE A 133 9.61 10.04 5.04
CA PHE A 133 10.50 10.84 5.86
C PHE A 133 11.95 10.56 5.49
N GLU A 134 12.82 11.45 5.89
CA GLU A 134 14.25 11.34 5.63
C GLU A 134 15.02 11.13 6.93
N VAL A 135 16.03 10.27 6.85
CA VAL A 135 16.95 9.98 7.94
C VAL A 135 18.37 10.33 7.47
N VAL A 136 19.04 11.17 8.24
CA VAL A 136 20.43 11.54 7.97
C VAL A 136 21.34 10.66 8.81
N VAL A 137 22.14 9.86 8.14
CA VAL A 137 23.16 8.99 8.72
C VAL A 137 24.54 9.58 8.44
N ASN A 138 25.33 9.83 9.47
CA ASN A 138 26.72 10.24 9.34
C ASN A 138 27.60 9.00 9.37
N THR A 139 28.29 8.71 8.28
CA THR A 139 29.03 7.46 8.09
C THR A 139 30.27 7.63 7.21
N ASN A 140 31.25 6.76 7.40
CA ASN A 140 32.40 6.55 6.54
C ASN A 140 32.55 5.08 6.11
N VAL A 141 31.50 4.29 6.30
CA VAL A 141 31.47 2.87 5.94
C VAL A 141 30.15 2.55 5.24
N ASP A 142 30.16 1.59 4.31
CA ASP A 142 28.93 1.06 3.72
C ASP A 142 28.21 0.18 4.75
N PHE A 143 26.86 0.20 4.71
CA PHE A 143 26.05 -0.45 5.72
C PHE A 143 24.77 -1.04 5.14
N ASP A 144 24.18 -1.98 5.87
CA ASP A 144 22.85 -2.52 5.63
C ASP A 144 21.82 -1.88 6.55
N VAL A 145 20.64 -1.57 5.99
CA VAL A 145 19.47 -1.19 6.74
C VAL A 145 18.59 -2.41 6.91
N LYS A 146 18.47 -2.93 8.13
CA LYS A 146 17.69 -4.12 8.44
C LYS A 146 16.38 -3.74 9.10
N ILE A 147 15.32 -3.78 8.30
CA ILE A 147 13.94 -3.65 8.77
C ILE A 147 13.45 -5.05 9.11
N PRO A 148 12.92 -5.31 10.34
CA PRO A 148 12.34 -6.62 10.68
C PRO A 148 11.21 -6.99 9.71
N SER A 149 11.11 -8.26 9.35
CA SER A 149 10.08 -8.75 8.42
C SER A 149 8.64 -8.59 8.95
N SER A 150 8.47 -8.48 10.27
CA SER A 150 7.20 -8.13 10.91
C SER A 150 6.72 -6.72 10.58
N GLU A 151 7.65 -5.82 10.24
CA GLU A 151 7.40 -4.38 10.03
C GLU A 151 7.20 -4.06 8.53
N SER A 152 6.38 -4.85 7.84
CA SER A 152 6.08 -4.69 6.40
C SER A 152 5.45 -3.34 6.03
N TRP A 153 5.07 -2.53 7.01
CA TRP A 153 4.55 -1.19 6.83
C TRP A 153 5.62 -0.12 6.57
N LEU A 154 6.91 -0.48 6.67
CA LEU A 154 8.05 0.39 6.39
C LEU A 154 8.86 -0.13 5.21
N THR A 155 9.37 0.81 4.41
CA THR A 155 10.28 0.50 3.30
C THR A 155 11.36 1.56 3.22
N CYS A 156 12.62 1.15 3.10
CA CYS A 156 13.74 2.03 2.80
C CYS A 156 14.01 2.04 1.30
N LYS A 157 14.11 3.23 0.70
CA LYS A 157 14.50 3.36 -0.71
C LYS A 157 15.98 3.02 -0.91
N PRO A 158 16.37 2.57 -2.11
CA PRO A 158 17.78 2.35 -2.44
C PRO A 158 18.63 3.61 -2.17
N TYR A 159 19.78 3.42 -1.57
CA TYR A 159 20.73 4.49 -1.24
C TYR A 159 22.15 4.08 -1.65
N LYS A 160 23.06 5.03 -1.66
CA LYS A 160 24.49 4.80 -1.95
C LYS A 160 25.33 5.60 -0.98
N VAL A 161 26.37 4.95 -0.44
CA VAL A 161 27.42 5.59 0.35
C VAL A 161 28.60 5.88 -0.57
N GLU A 162 29.04 7.14 -0.65
CA GLU A 162 30.19 7.53 -1.44
C GLU A 162 31.48 7.38 -0.60
N LEU A 163 32.23 6.31 -0.81
CA LEU A 163 33.47 5.99 -0.10
C LEU A 163 34.72 6.41 -0.84
N ASP A 164 34.62 6.77 -2.12
CA ASP A 164 35.70 7.15 -3.02
C ASP A 164 36.40 8.46 -2.65
N ARG A 165 35.88 9.20 -1.71
CA ARG A 165 36.45 10.49 -1.24
C ARG A 165 37.18 10.40 0.09
N GLY A 166 37.58 9.18 0.52
CA GLY A 166 38.32 8.93 1.75
C GLY A 166 37.41 8.69 2.98
N ALA A 167 38.05 8.35 4.10
CA ALA A 167 37.44 7.85 5.33
C ALA A 167 36.80 8.93 6.23
N ARG A 168 36.79 10.19 5.82
CA ARG A 168 36.11 11.25 6.58
C ARG A 168 34.61 11.00 6.56
N PRO A 169 33.95 10.94 7.74
CA PRO A 169 32.50 10.70 7.82
C PRO A 169 31.69 11.77 7.09
N ARG A 170 30.63 11.34 6.41
CA ARG A 170 29.72 12.20 5.63
C ARG A 170 28.28 11.86 5.92
N ASN A 171 27.44 12.82 5.62
CA ASN A 171 26.00 12.64 5.72
C ASN A 171 25.45 11.92 4.49
N VAL A 172 24.75 10.82 4.71
CA VAL A 172 23.95 10.09 3.72
C VAL A 172 22.50 10.27 4.11
N THR A 173 21.66 10.73 3.19
CA THR A 173 20.23 10.87 3.42
C THR A 173 19.50 9.66 2.86
N LEU A 174 18.79 8.96 3.72
CA LEU A 174 17.93 7.83 3.40
C LEU A 174 16.49 8.27 3.36
N GLN A 175 15.72 7.78 2.39
CA GLN A 175 14.30 8.01 2.30
C GLN A 175 13.54 6.75 2.72
N PHE A 176 12.65 6.89 3.68
CA PHE A 176 11.71 5.86 4.10
C PHE A 176 10.31 6.20 3.62
N GLU A 177 9.56 5.16 3.26
CA GLU A 177 8.13 5.22 3.01
C GLU A 177 7.40 4.34 4.02
N TRP A 178 6.18 4.72 4.36
CA TRP A 178 5.39 4.02 5.37
C TRP A 178 3.91 3.90 4.99
N ASN A 179 3.25 2.88 5.52
CA ASN A 179 1.81 2.66 5.37
C ASN A 179 1.07 3.16 6.61
N VAL A 180 -0.20 3.56 6.42
CA VAL A 180 -1.07 4.01 7.52
C VAL A 180 -1.22 2.93 8.60
N ASN A 181 -1.38 3.37 9.84
CA ASN A 181 -1.73 2.50 10.95
C ASN A 181 -3.26 2.46 11.10
N PRO A 182 -3.93 1.35 10.72
CA PRO A 182 -5.38 1.25 10.81
C PRO A 182 -5.87 0.92 12.22
N THR A 183 -4.95 0.55 13.12
CA THR A 183 -5.28 0.16 14.49
C THR A 183 -5.23 1.35 15.43
N LYS A 184 -5.92 1.27 16.57
CA LYS A 184 -5.88 2.30 17.61
C LYS A 184 -4.57 2.30 18.41
N ASP A 185 -3.80 1.22 18.32
CA ASP A 185 -2.58 1.05 19.08
C ASP A 185 -1.39 1.68 18.36
N ILE A 186 -0.52 2.31 19.12
CA ILE A 186 0.77 2.79 18.62
C ILE A 186 1.60 1.56 18.21
N ARG A 187 2.30 1.64 17.10
CA ARG A 187 3.27 0.61 16.70
C ARG A 187 4.66 1.19 16.56
N GLU A 188 5.65 0.39 16.89
CA GLU A 188 7.05 0.79 16.85
C GLU A 188 7.87 -0.19 16.03
N ALA A 189 8.86 0.32 15.33
CA ALA A 189 9.85 -0.47 14.61
C ALA A 189 11.25 -0.01 15.01
N VAL A 190 12.11 -0.97 15.32
CA VAL A 190 13.54 -0.72 15.54
C VAL A 190 14.29 -1.25 14.32
N ILE A 191 15.00 -0.35 13.65
CA ILE A 191 15.75 -0.62 12.43
C ILE A 191 17.23 -0.60 12.78
N ASP A 192 17.94 -1.69 12.46
CA ASP A 192 19.37 -1.79 12.66
C ASP A 192 20.13 -1.31 11.41
N PHE A 193 21.17 -0.50 11.65
CA PHE A 193 22.15 -0.07 10.65
C PHE A 193 23.47 -0.76 10.98
N ILE A 194 23.93 -1.63 10.12
CA ILE A 194 25.07 -2.51 10.39
C ILE A 194 26.11 -2.37 9.27
N ALA A 195 27.35 -2.06 9.66
CA ALA A 195 28.44 -1.95 8.69
C ALA A 195 28.66 -3.26 7.92
N ARG A 196 29.00 -3.12 6.63
CA ARG A 196 29.32 -4.25 5.73
C ARG A 196 30.78 -4.66 5.80
N VAL A 197 31.61 -3.97 6.56
CA VAL A 197 33.03 -4.31 6.71
C VAL A 197 33.17 -5.32 7.83
N GLU A 198 33.90 -6.41 7.57
CA GLU A 198 34.25 -7.40 8.57
C GLU A 198 35.11 -6.76 9.66
N ASP A 199 35.06 -7.30 10.87
CA ASP A 199 35.77 -6.86 12.07
C ASP A 199 35.45 -5.45 12.59
N THR A 200 34.38 -4.82 12.12
CA THR A 200 33.90 -3.56 12.71
C THR A 200 32.62 -3.75 13.50
N VAL A 201 32.54 -3.07 14.66
CA VAL A 201 31.33 -2.99 15.50
C VAL A 201 30.49 -1.73 15.19
N ALA A 202 30.81 -1.01 14.10
CA ALA A 202 30.08 0.19 13.75
C ALA A 202 28.64 -0.16 13.40
N ALA A 203 27.73 0.24 14.27
CA ALA A 203 26.29 0.04 14.12
C ALA A 203 25.54 1.13 14.87
N ASP A 204 24.32 1.42 14.42
CA ASP A 204 23.39 2.31 15.12
C ASP A 204 21.94 1.83 14.91
N LYS A 205 21.01 2.39 15.67
CA LYS A 205 19.60 2.01 15.64
C LYS A 205 18.69 3.22 15.44
N LEU A 206 17.69 3.03 14.60
CA LEU A 206 16.59 3.99 14.42
C LEU A 206 15.31 3.39 14.98
N THR A 207 14.66 4.10 15.88
CA THR A 207 13.31 3.78 16.34
C THR A 207 12.32 4.64 15.60
N ILE A 208 11.29 4.00 15.02
CA ILE A 208 10.17 4.69 14.40
C ILE A 208 8.93 4.35 15.20
N SER A 209 8.27 5.36 15.74
CA SER A 209 7.00 5.25 16.47
C SER A 209 5.89 5.84 15.62
N GLN A 210 4.88 5.03 15.30
CA GLN A 210 3.72 5.48 14.55
C GLN A 210 2.48 5.53 15.43
N GLY A 211 1.81 6.69 15.44
CA GLY A 211 0.55 6.90 16.16
C GLY A 211 -0.53 5.88 15.77
N GLY A 212 -1.45 5.63 16.68
CA GLY A 212 -2.64 4.83 16.42
C GLY A 212 -3.78 5.66 15.84
N ALA A 213 -4.69 5.01 15.10
CA ALA A 213 -5.92 5.63 14.62
C ALA A 213 -6.77 6.16 15.80
N PRO A 214 -7.62 7.18 15.57
CA PRO A 214 -8.45 7.75 16.62
C PRO A 214 -9.28 6.69 17.37
N ASN A 215 -9.42 6.81 18.69
CA ASN A 215 -10.25 5.91 19.49
C ASN A 215 -11.74 6.22 19.26
N ILE A 216 -12.37 5.42 18.40
CA ILE A 216 -13.78 5.57 18.03
C ILE A 216 -14.69 4.94 19.10
N GLU A 217 -14.16 4.00 19.90
CA GLU A 217 -14.95 3.21 20.85
C GLU A 217 -15.64 4.08 21.90
N ASP A 218 -14.95 5.14 22.37
CA ASP A 218 -15.48 6.04 23.40
C ASP A 218 -16.70 6.85 22.96
N VAL A 219 -16.87 7.02 21.65
CA VAL A 219 -17.96 7.79 21.05
C VAL A 219 -18.80 6.97 20.06
N ALA A 220 -18.64 5.65 20.09
CA ALA A 220 -19.37 4.74 19.22
C ALA A 220 -20.90 4.94 19.36
N GLY A 221 -21.60 4.85 18.23
CA GLY A 221 -23.06 5.04 18.22
C GLY A 221 -23.51 6.50 18.28
N THR A 222 -22.60 7.47 18.15
CA THR A 222 -22.90 8.91 18.10
C THR A 222 -22.50 9.53 16.75
N PRO A 223 -22.99 10.74 16.41
CA PRO A 223 -22.50 11.46 15.23
C PRO A 223 -20.99 11.72 15.24
N ALA A 224 -20.39 11.92 16.43
CA ALA A 224 -18.95 12.09 16.59
C ALA A 224 -18.20 10.78 16.23
N GLY A 225 -18.71 9.64 16.72
CA GLY A 225 -18.16 8.32 16.37
C GLY A 225 -18.24 8.03 14.87
N ASP A 226 -19.36 8.37 14.24
CA ASP A 226 -19.51 8.21 12.79
C ASP A 226 -18.52 9.09 12.01
N SER A 227 -18.31 10.35 12.44
CA SER A 227 -17.33 11.24 11.79
C SER A 227 -15.91 10.72 11.91
N LEU A 228 -15.52 10.21 13.08
CA LEU A 228 -14.21 9.60 13.27
C LEU A 228 -14.06 8.32 12.44
N ALA A 229 -15.11 7.50 12.34
CA ALA A 229 -15.10 6.31 11.51
C ALA A 229 -14.92 6.65 10.02
N LEU A 230 -15.67 7.64 9.51
CA LEU A 230 -15.52 8.10 8.11
C LEU A 230 -14.12 8.63 7.84
N LEU A 231 -13.56 9.47 8.73
CA LEU A 231 -12.22 9.99 8.61
C LEU A 231 -11.17 8.87 8.63
N SER A 232 -11.31 7.91 9.54
CA SER A 232 -10.40 6.77 9.63
C SER A 232 -10.43 5.93 8.35
N ILE A 233 -11.61 5.62 7.81
CA ILE A 233 -11.76 4.86 6.57
C ILE A 233 -11.19 5.64 5.38
N SER A 234 -11.57 6.92 5.23
CA SER A 234 -11.12 7.77 4.12
C SER A 234 -9.59 7.90 4.12
N ARG A 235 -9.01 8.16 5.28
CA ARG A 235 -7.57 8.27 5.47
C ARG A 235 -6.85 6.97 5.16
N PHE A 236 -7.36 5.85 5.67
CA PHE A 236 -6.80 4.54 5.43
C PHE A 236 -6.76 4.17 3.95
N LEU A 237 -7.83 4.48 3.22
CA LEU A 237 -7.93 4.22 1.78
C LEU A 237 -7.21 5.27 0.93
N GLY A 238 -6.82 6.42 1.49
CA GLY A 238 -6.28 7.54 0.71
C GLY A 238 -7.29 8.10 -0.28
N CYS A 239 -8.53 8.33 0.18
CA CYS A 239 -9.59 8.87 -0.68
C CYS A 239 -9.24 10.29 -1.14
N TRP A 240 -9.47 10.59 -2.42
CA TRP A 240 -9.24 11.92 -3.00
C TRP A 240 -10.21 12.97 -2.45
N SER A 241 -11.43 12.57 -2.11
CA SER A 241 -12.36 13.41 -1.38
C SER A 241 -11.99 13.38 0.10
N GLU A 242 -11.18 14.33 0.54
CA GLU A 242 -10.93 14.53 1.96
C GLU A 242 -12.19 15.10 2.62
N PHE A 243 -12.63 14.47 3.71
CA PHE A 243 -13.67 15.04 4.54
C PHE A 243 -13.10 16.24 5.30
N ASP A 244 -13.64 17.41 5.03
CA ASP A 244 -13.17 18.66 5.66
C ASP A 244 -13.62 18.73 7.13
N THR A 245 -12.69 18.56 8.04
CA THR A 245 -12.94 18.66 9.49
C THR A 245 -13.27 20.07 9.98
N GLY A 246 -13.06 21.10 9.15
CA GLY A 246 -13.44 22.47 9.44
C GLY A 246 -14.92 22.76 9.26
N VAL A 247 -15.69 21.84 8.66
CA VAL A 247 -17.13 21.97 8.47
C VAL A 247 -17.89 20.78 9.05
N SER A 248 -19.18 20.98 9.30
CA SER A 248 -20.07 19.91 9.79
C SER A 248 -20.10 18.73 8.81
N MET A 249 -20.13 17.50 9.32
CA MET A 249 -20.28 16.25 8.57
C MET A 249 -21.46 16.27 7.58
N SER A 250 -22.52 17.04 7.87
CA SER A 250 -23.65 17.23 6.96
C SER A 250 -23.31 17.95 5.64
N ARG A 251 -22.11 18.54 5.55
CA ARG A 251 -21.60 19.22 4.35
C ARG A 251 -20.47 18.43 3.66
N TRP A 252 -20.14 17.27 4.18
CA TRP A 252 -19.12 16.43 3.55
C TRP A 252 -19.68 15.82 2.27
N ASP A 253 -18.91 15.92 1.21
CA ASP A 253 -19.30 15.36 -0.08
C ASP A 253 -19.47 13.84 0.01
N GLY A 254 -20.54 13.32 -0.62
CA GLY A 254 -20.86 11.90 -0.58
C GLY A 254 -21.41 11.39 0.76
N VAL A 255 -21.63 12.24 1.76
CA VAL A 255 -22.21 11.85 3.06
C VAL A 255 -23.65 12.35 3.18
N THR A 256 -24.56 11.47 3.57
CA THR A 256 -25.93 11.85 3.97
C THR A 256 -26.21 11.37 5.39
N LEU A 257 -26.97 12.18 6.13
CA LEU A 257 -27.31 11.90 7.52
C LEU A 257 -28.79 11.58 7.68
N HIS A 258 -29.13 10.81 8.70
CA HIS A 258 -30.51 10.66 9.14
C HIS A 258 -31.07 11.98 9.62
N LYS A 259 -32.25 12.38 9.08
CA LYS A 259 -32.88 13.65 9.38
C LYS A 259 -33.77 13.61 10.64
N SER A 260 -34.21 12.41 11.05
CA SER A 260 -35.13 12.18 12.16
C SER A 260 -34.92 10.82 12.80
N GLY A 261 -35.67 10.55 13.88
CA GLY A 261 -35.66 9.27 14.60
C GLY A 261 -34.48 9.16 15.55
N LYS A 262 -34.24 7.94 16.06
CA LYS A 262 -33.17 7.64 17.03
C LYS A 262 -31.78 7.89 16.48
N ASP A 263 -31.62 7.75 15.19
CA ASP A 263 -30.33 7.89 14.49
C ASP A 263 -30.11 9.30 13.89
N LYS A 264 -30.93 10.29 14.27
CA LYS A 264 -30.83 11.67 13.78
C LYS A 264 -29.38 12.18 13.93
N GLY A 265 -28.81 12.69 12.82
CA GLY A 265 -27.44 13.20 12.76
C GLY A 265 -26.36 12.12 12.54
N ARG A 266 -26.71 10.82 12.64
CA ARG A 266 -25.85 9.70 12.30
C ARG A 266 -25.75 9.53 10.78
N VAL A 267 -24.70 8.89 10.32
CA VAL A 267 -24.49 8.59 8.90
C VAL A 267 -25.56 7.62 8.40
N LYS A 268 -26.29 8.04 7.36
CA LYS A 268 -27.22 7.20 6.62
C LYS A 268 -26.55 6.57 5.40
N SER A 269 -25.78 7.37 4.65
CA SER A 269 -25.06 6.92 3.47
C SER A 269 -23.69 7.59 3.40
N ALA A 270 -22.67 6.85 2.94
CA ALA A 270 -21.36 7.39 2.69
C ALA A 270 -20.74 6.81 1.40
N LYS A 271 -20.02 7.67 0.65
CA LYS A 271 -19.31 7.30 -0.58
C LYS A 271 -17.82 7.56 -0.40
N PHE A 272 -17.02 6.54 -0.66
CA PHE A 272 -15.57 6.59 -0.72
C PHE A 272 -15.17 6.39 -2.17
N VAL A 273 -14.54 7.39 -2.77
CA VAL A 273 -14.26 7.40 -4.22
C VAL A 273 -12.79 7.64 -4.51
N PHE A 274 -12.28 7.01 -5.57
CA PHE A 274 -10.93 7.20 -6.09
C PHE A 274 -9.83 7.09 -5.03
N PHE A 275 -9.91 6.06 -4.19
CA PHE A 275 -8.87 5.82 -3.19
C PHE A 275 -7.61 5.20 -3.83
N GLU A 276 -6.47 5.47 -3.20
CA GLU A 276 -5.16 5.14 -3.75
C GLU A 276 -4.67 3.76 -3.37
N THR A 277 -5.23 3.18 -2.32
CA THR A 277 -4.80 1.88 -1.81
C THR A 277 -5.99 0.97 -1.61
N ASN A 278 -5.86 -0.27 -2.11
CA ASN A 278 -6.79 -1.35 -1.82
C ASN A 278 -6.18 -2.21 -0.72
N GLU A 279 -6.72 -2.06 0.47
CA GLU A 279 -6.43 -2.87 1.63
C GLU A 279 -7.74 -3.44 2.17
N GLN A 280 -7.67 -4.45 3.01
CA GLN A 280 -8.85 -4.90 3.73
C GLN A 280 -9.45 -3.72 4.49
N LEU A 281 -10.78 -3.57 4.45
CA LEU A 281 -11.45 -2.46 5.13
C LEU A 281 -11.01 -2.36 6.59
N PRO A 282 -10.71 -1.14 7.08
CA PRO A 282 -10.26 -0.97 8.46
C PRO A 282 -11.39 -1.25 9.44
N TYR A 283 -11.04 -1.68 10.65
CA TYR A 283 -12.00 -2.00 11.72
C TYR A 283 -13.02 -0.88 11.99
N ALA A 284 -12.66 0.37 11.67
CA ALA A 284 -13.52 1.54 11.82
C ALA A 284 -14.88 1.41 11.11
N VAL A 285 -14.97 0.58 10.06
CA VAL A 285 -16.23 0.38 9.32
C VAL A 285 -17.36 -0.13 10.21
N LYS A 286 -17.06 -0.98 11.20
CA LYS A 286 -18.07 -1.57 12.10
C LYS A 286 -18.83 -0.54 12.95
N TYR A 287 -18.26 0.66 13.13
CA TYR A 287 -18.89 1.73 13.94
C TYR A 287 -19.97 2.53 13.18
N LEU A 288 -20.07 2.41 11.86
CA LEU A 288 -21.10 3.03 11.04
C LEU A 288 -22.47 2.31 11.20
N THR A 289 -22.85 1.99 12.41
CA THR A 289 -23.99 1.10 12.72
C THR A 289 -25.36 1.63 12.28
N ALA A 290 -25.50 2.94 12.05
CA ALA A 290 -26.70 3.55 11.52
C ALA A 290 -26.74 3.60 9.99
N ALA A 291 -25.66 3.26 9.30
CA ALA A 291 -25.58 3.35 7.85
C ALA A 291 -26.55 2.36 7.17
N GLU A 292 -27.28 2.88 6.20
CA GLU A 292 -28.13 2.10 5.30
C GLU A 292 -27.46 1.81 3.95
N GLU A 293 -26.51 2.68 3.53
CA GLU A 293 -25.86 2.57 2.24
C GLU A 293 -24.38 2.94 2.34
N LEU A 294 -23.50 2.07 1.84
CA LEU A 294 -22.07 2.32 1.72
C LEU A 294 -21.59 2.03 0.30
N TYR A 295 -20.75 2.95 -0.21
CA TYR A 295 -20.22 2.87 -1.55
C TYR A 295 -18.71 3.04 -1.52
N PHE A 296 -17.99 2.07 -2.08
CA PHE A 296 -16.55 2.07 -2.25
C PHE A 296 -16.21 1.91 -3.73
N PHE A 297 -15.70 2.98 -4.34
CA PHE A 297 -15.28 3.00 -5.74
C PHE A 297 -13.78 3.17 -5.83
N SER A 298 -13.08 2.07 -6.04
CA SER A 298 -11.63 2.08 -6.16
C SER A 298 -11.17 2.69 -7.48
N ASN A 299 -9.91 3.11 -7.50
CA ASN A 299 -9.23 3.46 -8.74
C ASN A 299 -9.02 2.19 -9.59
N VAL A 300 -9.37 2.26 -10.88
CA VAL A 300 -9.29 1.14 -11.83
C VAL A 300 -7.89 0.55 -11.95
N ASN A 301 -6.84 1.28 -11.59
CA ASN A 301 -5.45 0.83 -11.69
C ASN A 301 -4.96 -0.06 -10.53
N SER A 302 -5.80 -0.33 -9.53
CA SER A 302 -5.44 -1.11 -8.33
C SER A 302 -5.67 -2.63 -8.47
N PHE A 303 -5.56 -3.18 -9.64
CA PHE A 303 -6.06 -4.51 -10.04
C PHE A 303 -5.35 -5.75 -9.49
N GLN A 304 -4.24 -5.62 -8.79
CA GLN A 304 -3.38 -6.78 -8.48
C GLN A 304 -3.55 -7.35 -7.07
N LYS A 305 -4.55 -6.91 -6.30
CA LYS A 305 -4.74 -7.39 -4.93
C LYS A 305 -5.83 -8.45 -4.85
N ASN A 306 -5.58 -9.45 -4.02
CA ASN A 306 -6.54 -10.50 -3.65
C ASN A 306 -6.98 -10.24 -2.22
N LEU A 307 -8.10 -9.56 -2.05
CA LEU A 307 -8.59 -9.11 -0.75
C LEU A 307 -9.86 -9.89 -0.34
N SER A 308 -10.02 -10.08 0.96
CA SER A 308 -11.28 -10.45 1.55
C SER A 308 -12.09 -9.21 1.90
N LEU A 309 -13.42 -9.29 1.83
CA LEU A 309 -14.32 -8.21 2.28
C LEU A 309 -14.09 -7.87 3.77
N GLY A 310 -13.65 -8.85 4.56
CA GLY A 310 -13.50 -8.73 6.00
C GLY A 310 -14.83 -8.90 6.75
N GLU A 311 -14.75 -9.20 8.05
CA GLU A 311 -15.93 -9.48 8.88
C GLU A 311 -16.52 -8.25 9.55
N ASP A 312 -15.72 -7.18 9.71
CA ASP A 312 -16.18 -5.99 10.42
C ASP A 312 -17.40 -5.31 9.77
N ILE A 313 -17.44 -5.29 8.43
CA ILE A 313 -18.59 -4.74 7.70
C ILE A 313 -19.88 -5.55 7.93
N CYS A 314 -19.76 -6.85 8.22
CA CYS A 314 -20.91 -7.72 8.47
C CYS A 314 -21.64 -7.40 9.80
N GLN A 315 -21.02 -6.57 10.65
CA GLN A 315 -21.66 -6.07 11.88
C GLN A 315 -22.71 -4.98 11.62
N LEU A 316 -22.76 -4.43 10.40
CA LEU A 316 -23.69 -3.36 10.02
C LEU A 316 -25.10 -3.89 9.72
N LYS A 317 -25.86 -4.18 10.77
CA LYS A 317 -27.19 -4.81 10.65
C LYS A 317 -28.24 -3.93 9.95
N ASN A 318 -28.02 -2.60 9.88
CA ASN A 318 -28.92 -1.68 9.18
C ASN A 318 -28.59 -1.49 7.70
N LEU A 319 -27.46 -2.05 7.23
CA LEU A 319 -27.00 -1.85 5.87
C LEU A 319 -27.93 -2.55 4.87
N LYS A 320 -28.46 -1.77 3.93
CA LYS A 320 -29.35 -2.20 2.86
C LYS A 320 -28.67 -2.28 1.51
N ARG A 321 -27.67 -1.43 1.29
CA ARG A 321 -26.89 -1.34 0.05
C ARG A 321 -25.40 -1.30 0.34
N LEU A 322 -24.67 -2.20 -0.30
CA LEU A 322 -23.21 -2.21 -0.31
C LEU A 322 -22.72 -2.25 -1.75
N THR A 323 -21.88 -1.28 -2.11
CA THR A 323 -21.14 -1.27 -3.37
C THR A 323 -19.65 -1.32 -3.05
N MET A 324 -18.96 -2.36 -3.58
CA MET A 324 -17.52 -2.55 -3.47
C MET A 324 -16.94 -2.69 -4.88
N PHE A 325 -17.04 -1.60 -5.66
CA PHE A 325 -16.65 -1.63 -7.06
C PHE A 325 -15.13 -1.54 -7.24
N ALA A 326 -14.58 -2.45 -8.02
CA ALA A 326 -13.17 -2.46 -8.39
C ALA A 326 -12.19 -2.52 -7.20
N TYR A 327 -12.62 -3.10 -6.07
CA TYR A 327 -11.85 -3.13 -4.82
C TYR A 327 -10.70 -4.16 -4.82
N GLY A 328 -10.79 -5.19 -5.66
CA GLY A 328 -9.82 -6.30 -5.70
C GLY A 328 -10.23 -7.48 -4.80
N LEU A 329 -11.52 -7.62 -4.53
CA LEU A 329 -12.05 -8.71 -3.72
C LEU A 329 -11.99 -10.05 -4.46
N THR A 330 -11.61 -11.09 -3.73
CA THR A 330 -11.67 -12.50 -4.17
C THR A 330 -12.57 -13.34 -3.27
N GLU A 331 -12.86 -12.85 -2.05
CA GLU A 331 -13.57 -13.61 -1.02
C GLU A 331 -14.61 -12.76 -0.29
N ILE A 332 -15.70 -13.41 0.08
CA ILE A 332 -16.76 -12.88 0.93
C ILE A 332 -16.82 -13.74 2.20
N PRO A 333 -16.81 -13.12 3.39
CA PRO A 333 -16.84 -13.86 4.65
C PRO A 333 -18.20 -14.53 4.87
N GLU A 334 -18.20 -15.71 5.54
CA GLU A 334 -19.42 -16.43 5.90
C GLU A 334 -20.41 -15.60 6.70
N LYS A 335 -19.94 -14.62 7.47
CA LYS A 335 -20.79 -13.72 8.26
C LYS A 335 -21.65 -12.77 7.43
N ILE A 336 -21.45 -12.66 6.11
CA ILE A 336 -22.28 -11.82 5.23
C ILE A 336 -23.77 -12.21 5.33
N LYS A 337 -24.05 -13.50 5.55
CA LYS A 337 -25.43 -14.02 5.74
C LYS A 337 -26.17 -13.48 6.96
N GLU A 338 -25.43 -12.90 7.92
CA GLU A 338 -25.99 -12.29 9.12
C GLU A 338 -26.48 -10.85 8.89
N MET A 339 -26.21 -10.29 7.70
CA MET A 339 -26.68 -8.97 7.30
C MET A 339 -28.14 -9.02 6.84
N GLU A 340 -29.04 -9.10 7.80
CA GLU A 340 -30.48 -9.37 7.58
C GLU A 340 -31.19 -8.35 6.68
N ASN A 341 -30.66 -7.11 6.60
CA ASN A 341 -31.27 -6.03 5.83
C ASN A 341 -30.59 -5.78 4.48
N LEU A 342 -29.48 -6.50 4.16
CA LEU A 342 -28.75 -6.30 2.90
C LEU A 342 -29.61 -6.73 1.71
N ARG A 343 -30.01 -5.75 0.89
CA ARG A 343 -30.86 -5.95 -0.29
C ARG A 343 -30.12 -5.82 -1.61
N PHE A 344 -29.12 -4.96 -1.65
CA PHE A 344 -28.36 -4.65 -2.85
C PHE A 344 -26.88 -4.83 -2.59
N LEU A 345 -26.22 -5.70 -3.38
CA LEU A 345 -24.80 -5.96 -3.29
C LEU A 345 -24.16 -5.83 -4.67
N ASP A 346 -23.30 -4.82 -4.83
CA ASP A 346 -22.52 -4.62 -6.04
C ASP A 346 -21.06 -4.95 -5.77
N LEU A 347 -20.58 -6.00 -6.42
CA LEU A 347 -19.22 -6.50 -6.39
C LEU A 347 -18.58 -6.42 -7.79
N GLY A 348 -19.02 -5.49 -8.62
CA GLY A 348 -18.52 -5.29 -9.97
C GLY A 348 -17.03 -4.95 -10.00
N GLY A 349 -16.35 -5.39 -11.05
CA GLY A 349 -14.95 -5.07 -11.29
C GLY A 349 -13.96 -5.71 -10.30
N ASN A 350 -14.32 -6.74 -9.56
CA ASN A 350 -13.45 -7.45 -8.61
C ASN A 350 -12.76 -8.67 -9.23
N ASN A 351 -12.18 -9.53 -8.41
CA ASN A 351 -11.37 -10.68 -8.82
C ASN A 351 -11.99 -12.04 -8.45
N PHE A 352 -13.32 -12.12 -8.33
CA PHE A 352 -13.97 -13.38 -8.00
C PHE A 352 -13.76 -14.42 -9.09
N ALA A 353 -13.27 -15.60 -8.73
CA ALA A 353 -13.14 -16.74 -9.64
C ALA A 353 -14.47 -17.49 -9.84
N SER A 354 -15.38 -17.43 -8.87
CA SER A 354 -16.71 -17.99 -8.92
C SER A 354 -17.69 -17.15 -8.10
N VAL A 355 -18.99 -17.32 -8.35
CA VAL A 355 -20.02 -16.64 -7.53
C VAL A 355 -19.98 -17.19 -6.11
N PRO A 356 -19.79 -16.35 -5.07
CA PRO A 356 -19.73 -16.81 -3.69
C PRO A 356 -21.08 -17.41 -3.23
N LYS A 357 -21.11 -18.72 -2.98
CA LYS A 357 -22.35 -19.46 -2.64
C LYS A 357 -23.00 -18.98 -1.33
N VAL A 358 -22.20 -18.46 -0.40
CA VAL A 358 -22.71 -17.90 0.87
C VAL A 358 -23.76 -16.80 0.64
N LEU A 359 -23.68 -16.06 -0.47
CA LEU A 359 -24.62 -14.98 -0.78
C LEU A 359 -26.07 -15.48 -0.94
N LYS A 360 -26.29 -16.74 -1.35
CA LYS A 360 -27.62 -17.34 -1.41
C LYS A 360 -28.29 -17.45 -0.02
N GLN A 361 -27.49 -17.42 1.05
CA GLN A 361 -27.97 -17.47 2.42
C GLN A 361 -28.32 -16.08 2.99
N CYS A 362 -28.08 -14.98 2.25
CA CYS A 362 -28.46 -13.65 2.66
C CYS A 362 -29.98 -13.48 2.54
N PRO A 363 -30.73 -13.30 3.66
CA PRO A 363 -32.17 -13.48 3.66
C PRO A 363 -32.94 -12.42 2.88
N SER A 364 -32.39 -11.23 2.75
CA SER A 364 -33.06 -10.09 2.11
C SER A 364 -32.47 -9.68 0.77
N LEU A 365 -31.42 -10.38 0.29
CA LEU A 365 -30.72 -9.97 -0.92
C LEU A 365 -31.63 -10.07 -2.15
N LYS A 366 -31.84 -8.92 -2.81
CA LYS A 366 -32.68 -8.74 -4.00
C LYS A 366 -31.85 -8.44 -5.25
N ALA A 367 -30.75 -7.71 -5.10
CA ALA A 367 -29.90 -7.33 -6.23
C ALA A 367 -28.45 -7.79 -6.02
N LEU A 368 -27.92 -8.55 -6.98
CA LEU A 368 -26.54 -8.99 -7.02
C LEU A 368 -25.87 -8.57 -8.33
N ILE A 369 -24.80 -7.80 -8.23
CA ILE A 369 -24.02 -7.33 -9.37
C ILE A 369 -22.59 -7.87 -9.26
N LEU A 370 -22.19 -8.65 -10.25
CA LEU A 370 -20.85 -9.24 -10.39
C LEU A 370 -20.26 -8.92 -11.77
N THR A 371 -20.63 -7.78 -12.35
CA THR A 371 -20.17 -7.36 -13.68
C THR A 371 -18.65 -7.15 -13.69
N ALA A 372 -17.99 -7.55 -14.77
CA ALA A 372 -16.57 -7.28 -15.03
C ALA A 372 -15.59 -7.84 -13.99
N ASN A 373 -15.83 -9.05 -13.47
CA ASN A 373 -14.86 -9.78 -12.66
C ASN A 373 -13.82 -10.48 -13.56
N GLN A 374 -13.00 -9.70 -14.26
CA GLN A 374 -12.04 -10.19 -15.28
C GLN A 374 -10.58 -9.87 -14.95
N ARG A 375 -10.25 -9.59 -13.72
CA ARG A 375 -9.10 -8.78 -13.39
C ARG A 375 -7.72 -9.41 -13.50
N GLY A 376 -7.56 -10.68 -13.56
CA GLY A 376 -6.23 -11.27 -13.75
C GLY A 376 -5.61 -11.08 -15.13
N SER A 377 -6.41 -10.65 -16.13
CA SER A 377 -6.00 -10.65 -17.54
C SER A 377 -5.76 -9.26 -18.16
N VAL A 378 -6.07 -8.18 -17.47
CA VAL A 378 -6.05 -6.82 -18.08
C VAL A 378 -4.64 -6.31 -18.36
N THR A 379 -3.61 -6.89 -17.77
CA THR A 379 -2.21 -6.53 -18.06
C THR A 379 -1.69 -7.05 -19.39
N ASP A 380 -2.45 -7.95 -20.04
CA ASP A 380 -2.04 -8.51 -21.35
C ASP A 380 -3.24 -8.67 -22.31
N MET A 381 -3.84 -7.56 -22.65
CA MET A 381 -4.91 -7.49 -23.67
C MET A 381 -4.44 -7.97 -25.06
N SER A 382 -3.13 -8.08 -25.28
CA SER A 382 -2.56 -8.55 -26.54
C SER A 382 -2.61 -10.08 -26.71
N ASN A 383 -2.88 -10.83 -25.65
CA ASN A 383 -2.84 -12.30 -25.69
C ASN A 383 -4.20 -12.93 -25.35
N SER A 384 -5.09 -12.91 -26.35
CA SER A 384 -6.43 -13.52 -26.28
C SER A 384 -6.45 -15.05 -26.06
N ASN A 385 -5.28 -15.68 -25.92
CA ASN A 385 -5.12 -17.14 -25.81
C ASN A 385 -4.68 -17.62 -24.42
N LYS A 386 -4.54 -16.73 -23.41
CA LYS A 386 -4.17 -17.16 -22.06
C LYS A 386 -5.35 -17.81 -21.35
N THR A 387 -5.16 -19.07 -20.97
CA THR A 387 -6.08 -19.88 -20.17
C THR A 387 -6.04 -19.57 -18.67
N ASP A 388 -5.03 -18.82 -18.20
CA ASP A 388 -4.83 -18.41 -16.80
C ASP A 388 -5.42 -17.02 -16.51
N ILE A 389 -6.66 -16.83 -16.90
CA ILE A 389 -7.34 -15.58 -16.64
C ILE A 389 -8.11 -15.72 -15.33
N GLY A 390 -7.63 -15.05 -14.28
CA GLY A 390 -8.41 -14.88 -13.06
C GLY A 390 -9.70 -14.11 -13.36
N GLY A 391 -10.81 -14.59 -12.84
CA GLY A 391 -12.11 -13.95 -13.05
C GLY A 391 -13.26 -14.95 -12.90
N LEU A 392 -14.48 -14.44 -12.99
CA LEU A 392 -15.68 -15.23 -12.79
C LEU A 392 -15.87 -16.23 -13.93
N VAL A 393 -15.70 -17.51 -13.64
CA VAL A 393 -15.86 -18.61 -14.57
C VAL A 393 -17.01 -19.55 -14.15
N ASN A 394 -17.37 -20.44 -15.05
CA ASN A 394 -18.32 -21.51 -14.76
C ASN A 394 -17.79 -22.47 -13.67
N GLU A 395 -18.71 -23.15 -13.04
CA GLU A 395 -18.37 -24.29 -12.18
C GLU A 395 -17.99 -25.53 -13.01
N THR A 396 -16.96 -26.23 -12.57
CA THR A 396 -16.61 -27.53 -13.16
C THR A 396 -17.67 -28.59 -12.76
N LEU A 397 -18.08 -29.39 -13.70
CA LEU A 397 -19.01 -30.49 -13.42
C LEU A 397 -18.36 -31.50 -12.48
N PRO A 398 -19.12 -32.02 -11.50
CA PRO A 398 -18.61 -33.00 -10.53
C PRO A 398 -18.37 -34.40 -11.14
N ASP A 399 -18.71 -34.61 -12.41
CA ASP A 399 -18.59 -35.91 -13.12
C ASP A 399 -17.15 -36.24 -13.55
N GLY A 400 -16.19 -35.41 -13.24
CA GLY A 400 -14.78 -35.61 -13.62
C GLY A 400 -14.47 -35.36 -15.09
N SER A 401 -15.45 -34.93 -15.90
CA SER A 401 -15.26 -34.65 -17.34
C SER A 401 -14.42 -33.42 -17.63
N GLY A 402 -14.17 -32.57 -16.63
CA GLY A 402 -13.53 -31.28 -16.81
C GLY A 402 -14.40 -30.25 -17.55
N LYS A 403 -15.63 -30.62 -17.92
CA LYS A 403 -16.56 -29.69 -18.57
C LYS A 403 -17.04 -28.66 -17.59
N MET A 404 -17.18 -27.42 -18.07
CA MET A 404 -17.71 -26.31 -17.29
C MET A 404 -19.17 -26.07 -17.66
N LYS A 405 -20.01 -25.86 -16.68
CA LYS A 405 -21.41 -25.51 -16.85
C LYS A 405 -21.74 -24.21 -16.15
N PHE A 406 -22.65 -23.44 -16.75
CA PHE A 406 -23.20 -22.26 -16.10
C PHE A 406 -23.65 -22.59 -14.65
N PRO A 407 -23.35 -21.76 -13.66
CA PRO A 407 -23.67 -22.04 -12.25
C PRO A 407 -25.19 -22.04 -12.05
N GLN A 408 -25.79 -23.20 -12.28
CA GLN A 408 -27.23 -23.38 -12.40
C GLN A 408 -28.00 -23.05 -11.12
N TRP A 409 -27.36 -23.22 -9.96
CA TRP A 409 -27.95 -22.85 -8.67
C TRP A 409 -28.33 -21.35 -8.57
N LEU A 410 -27.74 -20.49 -9.41
CA LEU A 410 -28.14 -19.08 -9.52
C LEU A 410 -29.59 -18.95 -10.02
N LEU A 411 -30.01 -19.85 -10.88
CA LEU A 411 -31.35 -19.86 -11.47
C LEU A 411 -32.44 -20.26 -10.47
N GLU A 412 -32.06 -20.91 -9.37
CA GLU A 412 -32.95 -21.27 -8.26
C GLU A 412 -33.15 -20.11 -7.25
N TRP A 413 -32.49 -18.98 -7.46
CA TRP A 413 -32.49 -17.88 -6.49
C TRP A 413 -33.68 -16.93 -6.71
N ASN A 414 -34.88 -17.48 -6.46
CA ASN A 414 -36.16 -16.87 -6.83
C ASN A 414 -36.42 -15.48 -6.22
N GLN A 415 -35.74 -15.13 -5.14
CA GLN A 415 -35.92 -13.81 -4.50
C GLN A 415 -35.20 -12.66 -5.18
N LEU A 416 -34.34 -12.92 -6.17
CA LEU A 416 -33.61 -11.85 -6.86
C LEU A 416 -34.54 -11.11 -7.83
N ASP A 417 -34.48 -9.79 -7.78
CA ASP A 417 -35.01 -8.87 -8.79
C ASP A 417 -33.93 -8.41 -9.79
N THR A 418 -32.67 -8.45 -9.39
CA THR A 418 -31.55 -8.04 -10.22
C THR A 418 -30.39 -9.02 -10.12
N LEU A 419 -29.92 -9.55 -11.27
CA LEU A 419 -28.72 -10.38 -11.39
C LEU A 419 -27.89 -9.92 -12.58
N ARG A 420 -26.72 -9.34 -12.33
CA ARG A 420 -25.79 -8.86 -13.37
C ARG A 420 -24.50 -9.67 -13.37
N LEU A 421 -24.26 -10.41 -14.44
CA LEU A 421 -23.09 -11.25 -14.66
C LEU A 421 -22.36 -10.90 -15.97
N SER A 422 -22.60 -9.72 -16.52
CA SER A 422 -22.01 -9.29 -17.79
C SER A 422 -20.49 -9.13 -17.68
N VAL A 423 -19.80 -9.22 -18.82
CA VAL A 423 -18.36 -8.95 -18.92
C VAL A 423 -17.53 -9.83 -18.00
N ASN A 424 -17.80 -11.13 -18.02
CA ASN A 424 -17.07 -12.16 -17.26
C ASN A 424 -16.52 -13.22 -18.22
N PHE A 425 -16.10 -14.36 -17.68
CA PHE A 425 -15.61 -15.50 -18.46
C PHE A 425 -16.55 -16.72 -18.43
N LEU A 426 -17.85 -16.50 -18.20
CA LEU A 426 -18.85 -17.55 -18.28
C LEU A 426 -18.89 -18.09 -19.71
N GLN A 427 -18.86 -19.42 -19.85
CA GLN A 427 -18.76 -20.10 -21.16
C GLN A 427 -19.63 -21.35 -21.22
N GLY A 428 -19.69 -21.96 -22.41
CA GLY A 428 -20.53 -23.15 -22.65
C GLY A 428 -21.98 -22.76 -22.94
N THR A 429 -22.91 -23.65 -22.62
CA THR A 429 -24.34 -23.47 -22.91
C THR A 429 -25.13 -23.10 -21.67
N MET A 430 -26.22 -22.35 -21.88
CA MET A 430 -27.21 -22.17 -20.84
C MET A 430 -27.97 -23.51 -20.62
N PRO A 431 -28.48 -23.77 -19.39
CA PRO A 431 -29.33 -24.92 -19.13
C PRO A 431 -30.58 -24.92 -20.03
N THR A 432 -30.87 -26.02 -20.64
CA THR A 432 -32.05 -26.17 -21.47
C THR A 432 -33.35 -26.22 -20.65
N ASP A 433 -34.49 -25.95 -21.29
CA ASP A 433 -35.79 -26.05 -20.62
C ASP A 433 -36.04 -27.43 -20.03
N GLN A 434 -35.67 -28.47 -20.75
CA GLN A 434 -35.86 -29.85 -20.29
C GLN A 434 -34.94 -30.20 -19.10
N GLU A 435 -33.66 -29.77 -19.13
CA GLU A 435 -32.76 -29.98 -17.99
C GLU A 435 -33.30 -29.33 -16.71
N LEU A 436 -33.85 -28.12 -16.81
CA LEU A 436 -34.43 -27.43 -15.64
C LEU A 436 -35.69 -28.12 -15.12
N LEU A 437 -36.58 -28.56 -16.02
CA LEU A 437 -37.77 -29.31 -15.63
C LEU A 437 -37.41 -30.64 -14.94
N ASP A 438 -36.43 -31.38 -15.46
CA ASP A 438 -35.95 -32.65 -14.90
C ASP A 438 -35.30 -32.43 -13.50
N GLN A 439 -34.80 -31.24 -13.22
CA GLN A 439 -34.24 -30.86 -11.93
C GLN A 439 -35.28 -30.32 -10.94
N GLY A 440 -36.54 -30.31 -11.33
CA GLY A 440 -37.65 -29.95 -10.46
C GLY A 440 -38.05 -28.47 -10.52
N PHE A 441 -37.54 -27.68 -11.49
CA PHE A 441 -38.15 -26.38 -11.75
C PHE A 441 -39.60 -26.58 -12.22
N GLY A 442 -40.55 -25.91 -11.60
CA GLY A 442 -41.91 -25.88 -12.07
C GLY A 442 -42.05 -25.12 -13.41
N ALA A 443 -42.97 -25.54 -14.26
CA ALA A 443 -43.33 -24.75 -15.43
C ALA A 443 -44.27 -23.59 -15.02
N TRP A 444 -44.25 -22.51 -15.84
CA TRP A 444 -45.24 -21.44 -15.69
C TRP A 444 -46.66 -22.02 -15.92
N ASP A 445 -47.50 -21.95 -14.92
CA ASP A 445 -48.91 -22.32 -15.04
C ASP A 445 -49.76 -21.13 -15.43
N VAL A 446 -49.98 -20.96 -16.73
CA VAL A 446 -50.71 -19.82 -17.29
C VAL A 446 -52.24 -19.91 -17.09
N GLU A 447 -52.73 -21.02 -16.59
CA GLU A 447 -54.16 -21.20 -16.28
C GLU A 447 -54.48 -21.05 -14.78
N ALA A 448 -53.46 -21.24 -13.92
CA ALA A 448 -53.66 -21.08 -12.49
C ALA A 448 -54.08 -19.67 -12.11
N PRO A 449 -54.89 -19.49 -11.06
CA PRO A 449 -55.08 -18.20 -10.46
C PRO A 449 -53.77 -17.57 -10.02
N PHE A 450 -53.61 -16.28 -10.25
CA PHE A 450 -52.40 -15.57 -9.83
C PHE A 450 -52.25 -15.65 -8.31
N ASP A 451 -51.07 -16.10 -7.87
CA ASP A 451 -50.67 -16.18 -6.47
C ASP A 451 -49.54 -15.20 -6.19
N PRO A 452 -49.80 -14.04 -5.58
CA PRO A 452 -48.76 -13.03 -5.30
C PRO A 452 -47.71 -13.47 -4.28
N LYS A 453 -47.89 -14.65 -3.62
CA LYS A 453 -46.88 -15.22 -2.73
C LYS A 453 -45.79 -16.00 -3.49
N LYS A 454 -46.08 -16.42 -4.72
CA LYS A 454 -45.17 -17.18 -5.56
C LYS A 454 -44.38 -16.30 -6.54
N THR A 455 -45.04 -15.27 -7.06
CA THR A 455 -44.43 -14.33 -8.01
C THR A 455 -45.28 -13.06 -8.07
N GLU A 456 -44.63 -11.93 -8.38
CA GLU A 456 -45.31 -10.66 -8.67
C GLU A 456 -45.89 -10.63 -10.10
N VAL A 457 -45.54 -11.63 -10.93
CA VAL A 457 -45.90 -11.67 -12.35
C VAL A 457 -47.25 -12.39 -12.55
N ASN A 458 -48.25 -11.64 -13.02
CA ASN A 458 -49.43 -12.24 -13.60
C ASN A 458 -49.23 -12.43 -15.11
N ILE A 459 -48.67 -13.58 -15.47
CA ILE A 459 -48.27 -13.88 -16.87
C ILE A 459 -49.48 -13.83 -17.84
N LYS A 460 -50.66 -14.24 -17.38
CA LYS A 460 -51.88 -14.29 -18.20
C LYS A 460 -52.32 -12.92 -18.72
N ASP A 461 -52.01 -11.86 -17.96
CA ASP A 461 -52.38 -10.49 -18.34
C ASP A 461 -51.57 -9.97 -19.55
N SER A 462 -50.39 -10.54 -19.80
CA SER A 462 -49.52 -10.16 -20.91
C SER A 462 -49.63 -11.07 -22.15
N LEU A 463 -50.26 -12.24 -22.02
CA LEU A 463 -50.36 -13.24 -23.10
C LEU A 463 -51.65 -13.05 -23.91
N GLY A 464 -51.55 -13.26 -25.23
CA GLY A 464 -52.70 -13.56 -26.08
C GLY A 464 -53.01 -15.04 -26.11
N THR A 465 -54.07 -15.45 -26.81
CA THR A 465 -54.42 -16.90 -26.94
C THR A 465 -53.27 -17.75 -27.49
N ALA A 466 -52.55 -17.24 -28.49
CA ALA A 466 -51.39 -17.92 -29.05
C ALA A 466 -50.28 -18.09 -28.01
N GLY A 467 -50.03 -17.08 -27.16
CA GLY A 467 -49.05 -17.15 -26.09
C GLY A 467 -49.41 -18.16 -25.00
N ILE A 468 -50.69 -18.22 -24.63
CA ILE A 468 -51.19 -19.23 -23.67
C ILE A 468 -50.94 -20.64 -24.22
N ASN A 469 -51.29 -20.90 -25.46
CA ASN A 469 -51.04 -22.19 -26.09
C ASN A 469 -49.54 -22.50 -26.14
N PHE A 470 -48.72 -21.51 -26.52
CA PHE A 470 -47.25 -21.68 -26.57
C PHE A 470 -46.66 -22.11 -25.21
N PHE A 471 -47.05 -21.50 -24.13
CA PHE A 471 -46.56 -21.85 -22.77
C PHE A 471 -47.04 -23.22 -22.34
N LYS A 472 -48.26 -23.67 -22.72
CA LYS A 472 -48.79 -24.99 -22.43
C LYS A 472 -48.04 -26.07 -23.20
N GLU A 473 -47.82 -25.87 -24.49
CA GLU A 473 -47.16 -26.83 -25.38
C GLU A 473 -45.67 -27.00 -25.04
N ASN A 474 -44.97 -25.88 -24.73
CA ASN A 474 -43.53 -25.88 -24.49
C ASN A 474 -43.14 -26.10 -23.03
N ARG A 475 -44.08 -26.02 -22.08
CA ARG A 475 -43.82 -26.20 -20.65
C ARG A 475 -42.63 -25.34 -20.17
N ILE A 476 -42.67 -24.02 -20.40
CA ILE A 476 -41.59 -23.13 -20.09
C ILE A 476 -41.25 -23.15 -18.58
N PRO A 477 -40.02 -23.49 -18.16
CA PRO A 477 -39.62 -23.48 -16.74
C PRO A 477 -39.77 -22.11 -16.11
N MET A 478 -40.27 -22.07 -14.87
CA MET A 478 -40.34 -20.87 -14.06
C MET A 478 -38.99 -20.62 -13.38
N VAL A 479 -38.17 -19.81 -13.99
CA VAL A 479 -36.81 -19.46 -13.55
C VAL A 479 -36.80 -18.02 -13.09
N LEU A 480 -36.19 -17.73 -11.94
CA LEU A 480 -36.06 -16.35 -11.41
C LEU A 480 -37.35 -15.52 -11.56
N PRO A 481 -38.49 -15.98 -11.00
CA PRO A 481 -39.81 -15.47 -11.35
C PRO A 481 -40.03 -13.97 -11.10
N ASP A 482 -39.24 -13.38 -10.19
CA ASP A 482 -39.35 -11.96 -9.81
C ASP A 482 -38.25 -11.08 -10.44
N ILE A 483 -37.43 -11.63 -11.36
CA ILE A 483 -36.29 -10.93 -11.94
C ILE A 483 -36.71 -9.79 -12.88
N ASP A 484 -36.40 -8.56 -12.52
CA ASP A 484 -36.64 -7.37 -13.36
C ASP A 484 -35.45 -7.08 -14.28
N PHE A 485 -34.23 -7.38 -13.81
CA PHE A 485 -33.03 -7.11 -14.56
C PHE A 485 -32.05 -8.31 -14.55
N PHE A 486 -31.84 -8.91 -15.70
CA PHE A 486 -30.91 -9.99 -15.91
C PHE A 486 -29.92 -9.66 -17.02
N SER A 487 -28.61 -9.74 -16.75
CA SER A 487 -27.60 -9.52 -17.77
C SER A 487 -26.46 -10.51 -17.71
N ILE A 488 -26.14 -11.12 -18.86
CA ILE A 488 -25.04 -12.07 -19.07
C ILE A 488 -24.28 -11.77 -20.36
N ASN A 489 -24.47 -10.60 -20.97
CA ASN A 489 -23.80 -10.22 -22.20
C ASN A 489 -22.29 -10.07 -22.03
N LEU A 490 -21.56 -10.10 -23.14
CA LEU A 490 -20.10 -10.00 -23.19
C LEU A 490 -19.39 -11.05 -22.31
N ASN A 491 -19.98 -12.24 -22.27
CA ASN A 491 -19.38 -13.47 -21.79
C ASN A 491 -18.96 -14.34 -22.98
N ARG A 492 -18.64 -15.61 -22.74
CA ARG A 492 -18.22 -16.58 -23.76
C ARG A 492 -19.25 -17.71 -23.94
N LEU A 493 -20.52 -17.39 -23.70
CA LEU A 493 -21.61 -18.36 -23.82
C LEU A 493 -21.90 -18.65 -25.29
N SER A 494 -22.43 -19.86 -25.55
CA SER A 494 -22.75 -20.34 -26.91
C SER A 494 -23.93 -21.31 -26.87
N GLY A 495 -24.25 -21.90 -28.00
CA GLY A 495 -25.31 -22.92 -28.15
C GLY A 495 -26.68 -22.33 -28.43
N GLU A 496 -27.72 -23.11 -28.16
CA GLU A 496 -29.11 -22.71 -28.35
C GLU A 496 -29.55 -21.75 -27.24
N ILE A 497 -30.48 -20.84 -27.56
CA ILE A 497 -31.13 -19.98 -26.56
C ILE A 497 -32.32 -20.74 -25.98
N PRO A 498 -32.33 -21.10 -24.68
CA PRO A 498 -33.45 -21.78 -24.09
C PRO A 498 -34.72 -20.92 -24.07
N GLN A 499 -35.89 -21.57 -24.10
CA GLN A 499 -37.18 -20.85 -24.16
C GLN A 499 -37.43 -20.02 -22.89
N TRP A 500 -37.04 -20.57 -21.72
CA TRP A 500 -37.17 -19.85 -20.43
C TRP A 500 -36.47 -18.50 -20.45
N LEU A 501 -35.36 -18.37 -21.16
CA LEU A 501 -34.60 -17.13 -21.26
C LEU A 501 -35.18 -16.21 -22.35
N LYS A 502 -35.55 -16.78 -23.49
CA LYS A 502 -36.04 -16.06 -24.64
C LYS A 502 -37.43 -15.46 -24.42
N TYR A 503 -38.28 -16.16 -23.66
CA TYR A 503 -39.66 -15.79 -23.40
C TYR A 503 -39.97 -15.60 -21.91
N HIS A 504 -38.99 -15.14 -21.15
CA HIS A 504 -39.20 -14.88 -19.72
C HIS A 504 -40.26 -13.79 -19.51
N PRO A 505 -41.30 -14.02 -18.68
CA PRO A 505 -42.42 -13.07 -18.57
C PRO A 505 -42.09 -11.69 -18.01
N LYS A 506 -41.11 -11.62 -17.13
CA LYS A 506 -40.67 -10.37 -16.45
C LYS A 506 -39.65 -9.59 -17.30
N LEU A 507 -38.74 -10.31 -17.95
CA LEU A 507 -37.75 -9.66 -18.81
C LEU A 507 -38.47 -9.07 -20.02
N ASP A 508 -38.36 -7.77 -20.21
CA ASP A 508 -38.86 -7.16 -21.41
C ASP A 508 -38.01 -7.59 -22.64
N TYR A 509 -38.52 -7.34 -23.81
CA TYR A 509 -37.91 -7.77 -25.06
C TYR A 509 -36.53 -7.14 -25.34
N TRP A 510 -36.16 -6.02 -24.68
CA TRP A 510 -34.86 -5.39 -24.83
C TRP A 510 -33.78 -6.12 -24.02
N THR A 511 -34.14 -6.63 -22.85
CA THR A 511 -33.21 -7.35 -21.98
C THR A 511 -32.52 -8.49 -22.70
N PRO A 512 -33.21 -9.45 -23.37
CA PRO A 512 -32.54 -10.47 -24.14
C PRO A 512 -31.64 -9.93 -25.25
N LEU A 513 -32.12 -8.99 -26.04
CA LEU A 513 -31.40 -8.48 -27.22
C LEU A 513 -30.10 -7.76 -26.83
N LEU A 514 -30.11 -6.96 -25.80
CA LEU A 514 -28.97 -6.12 -25.42
C LEU A 514 -28.12 -6.69 -24.31
N LEU A 515 -28.75 -7.40 -23.35
CA LEU A 515 -28.12 -7.78 -22.10
C LEU A 515 -27.89 -9.29 -21.97
N VAL A 516 -28.39 -10.09 -22.90
CA VAL A 516 -28.25 -11.57 -22.87
C VAL A 516 -27.55 -12.10 -24.12
N PHE A 517 -28.07 -11.82 -25.31
CA PHE A 517 -27.60 -12.46 -26.54
C PHE A 517 -26.19 -12.03 -27.01
N PRO A 518 -25.75 -10.78 -26.88
CA PRO A 518 -24.39 -10.41 -27.27
C PRO A 518 -23.34 -11.15 -26.44
N GLN A 519 -22.54 -11.99 -27.09
CA GLN A 519 -21.43 -12.72 -26.49
C GLN A 519 -20.15 -12.41 -27.25
N GLU A 520 -18.98 -12.49 -26.60
CA GLU A 520 -17.73 -12.04 -27.18
C GLU A 520 -16.58 -13.01 -26.90
N GLY A 521 -15.62 -13.05 -27.84
CA GLY A 521 -14.38 -13.81 -27.68
C GLY A 521 -14.52 -15.30 -28.02
N LYS A 522 -13.71 -16.12 -27.37
CA LYS A 522 -13.68 -17.58 -27.54
C LYS A 522 -13.73 -18.25 -26.16
N ASP A 523 -14.29 -19.44 -26.11
CA ASP A 523 -14.23 -20.30 -24.93
C ASP A 523 -12.81 -20.85 -24.70
N MET A 524 -12.60 -21.59 -23.62
CA MET A 524 -11.30 -22.19 -23.29
C MET A 524 -10.81 -23.21 -24.35
N ASN A 525 -11.71 -23.73 -25.18
CA ASN A 525 -11.41 -24.68 -26.27
C ASN A 525 -11.15 -23.97 -27.60
N GLY A 526 -11.20 -22.63 -27.63
CA GLY A 526 -11.04 -21.82 -28.82
C GLY A 526 -12.30 -21.68 -29.68
N THR A 527 -13.46 -22.17 -29.22
CA THR A 527 -14.74 -22.03 -29.93
C THR A 527 -15.24 -20.61 -29.81
N PRO A 528 -15.61 -19.94 -30.92
CA PRO A 528 -16.19 -18.62 -30.88
C PRO A 528 -17.46 -18.58 -30.02
N ALA A 529 -17.55 -17.54 -29.17
CA ALA A 529 -18.75 -17.27 -28.40
C ALA A 529 -19.88 -16.76 -29.32
N GLY A 530 -21.10 -17.00 -28.89
CA GLY A 530 -22.31 -16.57 -29.58
C GLY A 530 -23.41 -17.62 -29.51
N PHE A 531 -24.61 -17.16 -29.27
CA PHE A 531 -25.79 -18.01 -29.35
C PHE A 531 -26.18 -18.26 -30.80
N LYS A 532 -26.82 -19.41 -31.07
CA LYS A 532 -27.38 -19.72 -32.37
C LYS A 532 -28.77 -19.10 -32.51
N ASP A 533 -29.12 -18.80 -33.75
CA ASP A 533 -30.44 -18.30 -34.12
C ASP A 533 -30.95 -17.12 -33.28
N VAL A 534 -30.03 -16.19 -33.01
CA VAL A 534 -30.35 -14.97 -32.26
C VAL A 534 -31.38 -14.15 -33.02
N PRO A 535 -32.54 -13.83 -32.42
CA PRO A 535 -33.53 -12.98 -33.05
C PRO A 535 -32.96 -11.59 -33.38
N THR A 536 -33.20 -11.10 -34.58
CA THR A 536 -32.73 -9.78 -35.01
C THR A 536 -33.75 -8.67 -34.79
N ASN A 537 -34.98 -9.02 -34.41
CA ASN A 537 -36.08 -8.09 -34.16
C ASN A 537 -36.98 -8.64 -33.03
N LEU A 538 -37.96 -7.85 -32.64
CA LEU A 538 -38.87 -8.16 -31.54
C LEU A 538 -40.11 -8.99 -31.94
N ASN A 539 -40.25 -9.36 -33.18
CA ASN A 539 -41.45 -10.09 -33.65
C ASN A 539 -41.66 -11.41 -32.89
N TYR A 540 -40.57 -12.13 -32.59
CA TYR A 540 -40.64 -13.37 -31.83
C TYR A 540 -41.34 -13.19 -30.45
N TYR A 541 -41.05 -12.07 -29.79
CA TYR A 541 -41.58 -11.75 -28.47
C TYR A 541 -43.08 -11.43 -28.54
N TYR A 542 -43.48 -10.56 -29.45
CA TYR A 542 -44.87 -10.15 -29.61
C TYR A 542 -45.83 -11.23 -30.16
N GLN A 543 -45.30 -12.28 -30.77
CA GLN A 543 -46.07 -13.47 -31.10
C GLN A 543 -46.61 -14.15 -29.83
N VAL A 544 -45.86 -14.12 -28.75
CA VAL A 544 -46.22 -14.74 -27.48
C VAL A 544 -46.91 -13.70 -26.55
N TYR A 545 -46.32 -12.52 -26.43
CA TYR A 545 -46.80 -11.44 -25.54
C TYR A 545 -47.64 -10.40 -26.27
N ALA A 546 -48.69 -10.85 -26.93
CA ALA A 546 -49.50 -10.00 -27.79
C ALA A 546 -50.23 -8.86 -27.06
N LYS A 547 -50.41 -8.94 -25.73
CA LYS A 547 -51.03 -7.91 -24.92
C LYS A 547 -50.08 -6.91 -24.31
N LYS A 548 -48.76 -7.16 -24.34
CA LYS A 548 -47.76 -6.17 -23.93
C LYS A 548 -47.68 -5.05 -24.96
N LYS A 549 -47.67 -3.83 -24.49
CA LYS A 549 -47.53 -2.62 -25.34
C LYS A 549 -46.13 -2.05 -25.19
N TRP A 550 -45.66 -1.36 -26.22
CA TRP A 550 -44.40 -0.65 -26.20
C TRP A 550 -44.28 0.38 -25.08
N SER A 551 -45.43 0.95 -24.65
CA SER A 551 -45.52 1.91 -23.52
C SER A 551 -45.33 1.28 -22.14
N ASP A 552 -45.38 -0.06 -22.03
CA ASP A 552 -45.22 -0.77 -20.76
C ASP A 552 -43.74 -1.05 -20.44
N VAL A 553 -42.84 -0.53 -21.27
CA VAL A 553 -41.40 -0.61 -21.05
C VAL A 553 -41.00 0.40 -20.00
N ASN A 554 -40.66 -0.06 -18.82
CA ASN A 554 -39.95 0.76 -17.83
C ASN A 554 -38.56 1.03 -18.35
N VAL A 555 -38.34 2.19 -18.94
CA VAL A 555 -37.00 2.72 -19.16
C VAL A 555 -36.46 3.05 -17.78
N VAL A 556 -35.65 2.16 -17.24
CA VAL A 556 -34.88 2.47 -16.03
C VAL A 556 -33.82 3.49 -16.45
N GLU A 557 -34.04 4.77 -16.09
CA GLU A 557 -33.05 5.84 -16.18
C GLU A 557 -31.82 5.55 -15.30
#